data_36f3f1e0f8a2c86e34df9caeb01c22d0
#
_entry.id   36f3f1e0f8a2c86e34df9caeb01c22d0
#
_cell.length_a   1.000
_cell.length_b   1.000
_cell.length_c   1.000
_cell.angle_alpha   90.00
_cell.angle_beta   90.00
_cell.angle_gamma   90.00
#
_symmetry.space_group_name_H-M   'P 1'
#
loop_
_entity.id
_entity.type
_entity.pdbx_description
1 polymer ?
#
loop_
_entity_poly.entity_id
_entity_poly.type
_entity_poly.pdbx_seq_one_letter_code
_entity_poly.pdbx_strand_id
1 'polypeptide(L)'
;VADIYNISVPEISPAFQEDIKNIVTDAKLKIKLSKELYLKASKTLEKELGLDQLVLEKSKSYETSFSEVVSGGRIDSDYFQVHFKQQANHLSMIQSKPLRELVDFQKGIEVGSPAYTSSGKLFVRVSNVKKTGVVTGNSDKYISETLFKFLESYQPKIGDILLTKDGTVGVCYLVDETVDGIISGGIMKLSKKDESIPSEYLALVINSPICQFQIDRDCSGALIVHWKPKDIAALKIPILKQDKMAELSDLVNQSKIAKKESEQLLDRAKRMVEELIEGAV
;
A
#
# COMPACT_ATOMS: atom_id res chain seq x y z
N VAL A 1 -26.36 -18.01 -26.47
CA VAL A 1 -27.34 -18.44 -25.43
C VAL A 1 -27.46 -19.98 -25.41
N ALA A 2 -27.47 -20.62 -26.62
CA ALA A 2 -27.57 -22.08 -26.73
C ALA A 2 -26.43 -22.85 -26.01
N ASP A 3 -25.22 -22.30 -25.95
CA ASP A 3 -24.04 -22.97 -25.36
C ASP A 3 -24.11 -23.06 -23.84
N ILE A 4 -24.88 -22.19 -23.17
CA ILE A 4 -25.03 -22.22 -21.71
C ILE A 4 -25.82 -23.45 -21.24
N TYR A 5 -26.78 -23.92 -22.03
CA TYR A 5 -27.60 -25.10 -21.71
C TYR A 5 -26.86 -26.43 -21.84
N ASN A 6 -25.68 -26.42 -22.47
CA ASN A 6 -24.85 -27.62 -22.65
C ASN A 6 -23.73 -27.73 -21.60
N ILE A 7 -23.67 -26.81 -20.64
CA ILE A 7 -22.69 -26.90 -19.56
C ILE A 7 -23.11 -28.00 -18.59
N SER A 8 -22.28 -29.04 -18.48
CA SER A 8 -22.49 -30.10 -17.47
C SER A 8 -22.16 -29.55 -16.08
N VAL A 9 -23.13 -29.59 -15.17
CA VAL A 9 -22.95 -29.21 -13.77
C VAL A 9 -22.88 -30.47 -12.94
N PRO A 10 -21.81 -30.71 -12.17
CA PRO A 10 -21.72 -31.91 -11.34
C PRO A 10 -22.78 -31.86 -10.25
N GLU A 11 -23.41 -33.03 -9.99
CA GLU A 11 -24.33 -33.18 -8.88
C GLU A 11 -23.56 -33.36 -7.57
N ILE A 12 -23.65 -32.35 -6.71
CA ILE A 12 -22.88 -32.26 -5.47
C ILE A 12 -23.79 -32.54 -4.27
N SER A 13 -23.34 -33.41 -3.35
CA SER A 13 -24.12 -33.76 -2.16
C SER A 13 -24.47 -32.52 -1.31
N PRO A 14 -25.67 -32.47 -0.72
CA PRO A 14 -26.07 -31.34 0.15
C PRO A 14 -25.11 -31.10 1.32
N ALA A 15 -24.52 -32.17 1.88
CA ALA A 15 -23.52 -32.05 2.96
C ALA A 15 -22.29 -31.33 2.50
N PHE A 16 -21.72 -31.63 1.33
CA PHE A 16 -20.57 -30.96 0.77
C PHE A 16 -20.87 -29.46 0.43
N GLN A 17 -22.08 -29.21 -0.10
CA GLN A 17 -22.51 -27.82 -0.37
C GLN A 17 -22.55 -27.00 0.92
N GLU A 18 -23.06 -27.57 2.02
CA GLU A 18 -23.11 -26.86 3.31
C GLU A 18 -21.70 -26.67 3.89
N ASP A 19 -20.80 -27.63 3.75
CA ASP A 19 -19.39 -27.47 4.17
C ASP A 19 -18.69 -26.29 3.42
N ILE A 20 -18.82 -26.25 2.11
CA ILE A 20 -18.27 -25.15 1.30
C ILE A 20 -18.89 -23.81 1.69
N LYS A 21 -20.20 -23.76 1.87
CA LYS A 21 -20.93 -22.57 2.30
C LYS A 21 -20.41 -22.05 3.66
N ASN A 22 -20.16 -22.94 4.62
CA ASN A 22 -19.63 -22.59 5.93
C ASN A 22 -18.22 -22.00 5.80
N ILE A 23 -17.31 -22.65 5.06
CA ILE A 23 -15.95 -22.17 4.83
C ILE A 23 -15.98 -20.77 4.18
N VAL A 24 -16.79 -20.57 3.14
CA VAL A 24 -16.91 -19.27 2.44
C VAL A 24 -17.53 -18.19 3.36
N THR A 25 -18.47 -18.58 4.22
CA THR A 25 -19.07 -17.67 5.19
C THR A 25 -18.04 -17.22 6.22
N ASP A 26 -17.25 -18.14 6.76
CA ASP A 26 -16.17 -17.83 7.69
C ASP A 26 -15.11 -16.95 7.03
N ALA A 27 -14.74 -17.22 5.79
CA ALA A 27 -13.84 -16.36 5.03
C ALA A 27 -14.37 -14.92 4.89
N LYS A 28 -15.68 -14.76 4.60
CA LYS A 28 -16.34 -13.45 4.55
C LYS A 28 -16.34 -12.72 5.89
N LEU A 29 -16.52 -13.44 7.00
CA LEU A 29 -16.43 -12.85 8.34
C LEU A 29 -14.99 -12.39 8.64
N LYS A 30 -13.98 -13.18 8.29
CA LYS A 30 -12.57 -12.83 8.48
C LYS A 30 -12.15 -11.58 7.68
N ILE A 31 -12.53 -11.47 6.40
CA ILE A 31 -12.21 -10.28 5.62
C ILE A 31 -12.97 -9.04 6.10
N LYS A 32 -14.18 -9.19 6.63
CA LYS A 32 -14.91 -8.10 7.29
C LYS A 32 -14.19 -7.64 8.54
N LEU A 33 -13.79 -8.55 9.41
CA LEU A 33 -13.02 -8.26 10.63
C LEU A 33 -11.71 -7.53 10.29
N SER A 34 -10.98 -8.00 9.26
CA SER A 34 -9.76 -7.33 8.79
C SER A 34 -10.00 -5.86 8.46
N LYS A 35 -11.05 -5.56 7.68
CA LYS A 35 -11.40 -4.19 7.30
C LYS A 35 -11.78 -3.32 8.51
N GLU A 36 -12.52 -3.88 9.45
CA GLU A 36 -12.95 -3.19 10.68
C GLU A 36 -11.75 -2.85 11.57
N LEU A 37 -10.80 -3.77 11.74
CA LEU A 37 -9.58 -3.56 12.52
C LEU A 37 -8.69 -2.47 11.89
N TYR A 38 -8.47 -2.51 10.57
CA TYR A 38 -7.69 -1.49 9.88
C TYR A 38 -8.35 -0.11 9.95
N LEU A 39 -9.68 -0.06 9.78
CA LEU A 39 -10.44 1.18 9.92
C LEU A 39 -10.36 1.73 11.34
N LYS A 40 -10.42 0.87 12.36
CA LYS A 40 -10.24 1.24 13.76
C LYS A 40 -8.85 1.84 13.98
N ALA A 41 -7.80 1.20 13.48
CA ALA A 41 -6.44 1.72 13.56
C ALA A 41 -6.32 3.11 12.90
N SER A 42 -6.86 3.27 11.69
CA SER A 42 -6.84 4.55 10.96
C SER A 42 -7.57 5.67 11.72
N LYS A 43 -8.79 5.40 12.19
CA LYS A 43 -9.57 6.39 12.96
C LYS A 43 -8.91 6.75 14.30
N THR A 44 -8.32 5.76 14.96
CA THR A 44 -7.58 6.01 16.22
C THR A 44 -6.37 6.89 15.95
N LEU A 45 -5.59 6.60 14.89
CA LEU A 45 -4.47 7.44 14.46
C LEU A 45 -4.92 8.88 14.14
N GLU A 46 -5.98 9.05 13.35
CA GLU A 46 -6.52 10.37 12.98
C GLU A 46 -6.91 11.17 14.22
N LYS A 47 -7.54 10.52 15.21
CA LYS A 47 -7.91 11.14 16.49
C LYS A 47 -6.68 11.53 17.32
N GLU A 48 -5.68 10.65 17.45
CA GLU A 48 -4.44 10.94 18.19
C GLU A 48 -3.64 12.09 17.54
N LEU A 49 -3.79 12.28 16.23
CA LEU A 49 -3.17 13.38 15.48
C LEU A 49 -4.08 14.62 15.42
N GLY A 50 -5.29 14.60 15.98
CA GLY A 50 -6.24 15.72 15.95
C GLY A 50 -6.79 16.04 14.55
N LEU A 51 -6.73 15.08 13.61
CA LEU A 51 -7.19 15.29 12.23
C LEU A 51 -8.72 15.29 12.13
N ASP A 52 -9.40 14.66 13.05
CA ASP A 52 -10.86 14.66 13.17
C ASP A 52 -11.45 16.03 13.51
N GLN A 53 -10.64 16.92 14.08
CA GLN A 53 -10.98 18.31 14.41
C GLN A 53 -10.44 19.31 13.40
N LEU A 54 -9.61 18.87 12.44
CA LEU A 54 -8.95 19.75 11.48
C LEU A 54 -9.89 20.13 10.34
N VAL A 55 -10.30 21.39 10.31
CA VAL A 55 -11.08 21.94 9.20
C VAL A 55 -10.14 22.59 8.20
N LEU A 56 -10.09 22.04 6.98
CA LEU A 56 -9.27 22.55 5.90
C LEU A 56 -10.10 23.39 4.94
N GLU A 57 -9.67 24.62 4.74
CA GLU A 57 -10.32 25.57 3.84
C GLU A 57 -9.86 25.34 2.38
N LYS A 58 -10.82 25.07 1.49
CA LYS A 58 -10.58 25.04 0.04
C LYS A 58 -10.95 26.41 -0.54
N SER A 59 -9.98 27.31 -0.65
CA SER A 59 -10.20 28.63 -1.27
C SER A 59 -9.99 28.54 -2.79
N LYS A 60 -10.84 29.28 -3.55
CA LYS A 60 -10.69 29.42 -5.00
C LYS A 60 -9.59 30.44 -5.38
N SER A 61 -9.26 31.32 -4.46
CA SER A 61 -8.20 32.33 -4.63
C SER A 61 -7.47 32.53 -3.29
N TYR A 62 -6.20 32.78 -3.34
CA TYR A 62 -5.36 33.03 -2.17
C TYR A 62 -4.15 33.86 -2.58
N GLU A 63 -3.52 34.46 -1.58
CA GLU A 63 -2.28 35.22 -1.74
C GLU A 63 -1.10 34.44 -1.15
N THR A 64 0.05 34.60 -1.80
CA THR A 64 1.31 34.05 -1.30
C THR A 64 2.40 35.12 -1.43
N SER A 65 3.22 35.27 -0.40
CA SER A 65 4.31 36.24 -0.43
C SER A 65 5.46 35.73 -1.29
N PHE A 66 6.20 36.67 -1.89
CA PHE A 66 7.41 36.33 -2.67
C PHE A 66 8.46 35.58 -1.83
N SER A 67 8.55 35.90 -0.54
CA SER A 67 9.44 35.18 0.39
C SER A 67 9.06 33.71 0.57
N GLU A 68 7.76 33.39 0.58
CA GLU A 68 7.29 31.99 0.62
C GLU A 68 7.61 31.25 -0.69
N VAL A 69 7.47 31.93 -1.84
CA VAL A 69 7.84 31.36 -3.16
C VAL A 69 9.33 31.02 -3.20
N VAL A 70 10.17 31.95 -2.77
CA VAL A 70 11.64 31.77 -2.73
C VAL A 70 12.01 30.63 -1.77
N SER A 71 11.44 30.60 -0.57
CA SER A 71 11.74 29.56 0.44
C SER A 71 11.24 28.18 0.02
N GLY A 72 10.09 28.13 -0.66
CA GLY A 72 9.53 26.87 -1.20
C GLY A 72 10.25 26.37 -2.46
N GLY A 73 11.01 27.23 -3.14
CA GLY A 73 11.69 26.90 -4.40
C GLY A 73 10.73 26.49 -5.52
N ARG A 74 9.48 26.96 -5.47
CA ARG A 74 8.39 26.62 -6.40
C ARG A 74 7.55 27.85 -6.72
N ILE A 75 6.97 27.87 -7.92
CA ILE A 75 6.10 28.97 -8.40
C ILE A 75 4.70 28.47 -8.80
N ASP A 76 4.43 27.16 -8.68
CA ASP A 76 3.16 26.57 -9.04
C ASP A 76 2.10 26.87 -7.97
N SER A 77 0.92 27.31 -8.40
CA SER A 77 -0.16 27.72 -7.50
C SER A 77 -0.63 26.57 -6.60
N ASP A 78 -0.69 25.35 -7.12
CA ASP A 78 -1.20 24.19 -6.37
C ASP A 78 -0.43 23.94 -5.06
N TYR A 79 0.88 24.18 -5.05
CA TYR A 79 1.73 24.01 -3.88
C TYR A 79 1.37 24.95 -2.72
N PHE A 80 0.89 26.17 -3.02
CA PHE A 80 0.66 27.22 -2.03
C PHE A 80 -0.81 27.32 -1.58
N GLN A 81 -1.66 26.35 -1.92
CA GLN A 81 -3.07 26.35 -1.51
C GLN A 81 -3.22 26.42 0.02
N VAL A 82 -4.27 27.14 0.46
CA VAL A 82 -4.54 27.43 1.87
C VAL A 82 -4.60 26.17 2.74
N HIS A 83 -5.26 25.13 2.28
CA HIS A 83 -5.38 23.87 3.00
C HIS A 83 -4.02 23.18 3.23
N PHE A 84 -3.05 23.29 2.31
CA PHE A 84 -1.70 22.77 2.53
C PHE A 84 -0.93 23.58 3.60
N LYS A 85 -1.11 24.91 3.63
CA LYS A 85 -0.53 25.75 4.69
C LYS A 85 -1.13 25.41 6.06
N GLN A 86 -2.45 25.30 6.14
CA GLN A 86 -3.16 24.93 7.37
C GLN A 86 -2.68 23.58 7.90
N GLN A 87 -2.53 22.60 7.02
CA GLN A 87 -2.06 21.29 7.39
C GLN A 87 -0.57 21.28 7.80
N ALA A 88 0.29 22.03 7.11
CA ALA A 88 1.68 22.17 7.49
C ALA A 88 1.83 22.81 8.88
N ASN A 89 0.97 23.79 9.19
CA ASN A 89 0.91 24.42 10.52
C ASN A 89 0.45 23.41 11.59
N HIS A 90 -0.61 22.62 11.30
CA HIS A 90 -1.07 21.57 12.21
C HIS A 90 0.05 20.54 12.46
N LEU A 91 0.72 20.05 11.41
CA LEU A 91 1.82 19.12 11.54
C LEU A 91 3.00 19.69 12.33
N SER A 92 3.25 21.00 12.26
CA SER A 92 4.33 21.64 13.02
C SER A 92 4.13 21.60 14.53
N MET A 93 2.90 21.40 15.00
CA MET A 93 2.54 21.23 16.42
C MET A 93 2.69 19.78 16.91
N ILE A 94 2.90 18.84 15.99
CA ILE A 94 3.03 17.42 16.28
C ILE A 94 4.51 17.02 16.24
N GLN A 95 4.97 16.29 17.26
CA GLN A 95 6.31 15.71 17.23
C GLN A 95 6.46 14.83 16.01
N SER A 96 7.42 15.13 15.15
CA SER A 96 7.63 14.39 13.91
C SER A 96 9.11 14.25 13.58
N LYS A 97 9.46 13.17 12.85
CA LYS A 97 10.79 12.95 12.27
C LYS A 97 10.69 12.89 10.75
N PRO A 98 11.70 13.36 10.00
CA PRO A 98 11.74 13.13 8.56
C PRO A 98 11.99 11.64 8.27
N LEU A 99 11.38 11.13 7.20
CA LEU A 99 11.43 9.70 6.84
C LEU A 99 12.86 9.17 6.70
N ARG A 100 13.80 10.01 6.23
CA ARG A 100 15.23 9.66 6.12
C ARG A 100 15.92 9.26 7.44
N GLU A 101 15.34 9.64 8.57
CA GLU A 101 15.87 9.24 9.87
C GLU A 101 15.36 7.87 10.31
N LEU A 102 14.25 7.40 9.72
CA LEU A 102 13.54 6.20 10.12
C LEU A 102 13.85 4.98 9.25
N VAL A 103 14.23 5.21 7.97
CA VAL A 103 14.43 4.15 6.99
C VAL A 103 15.61 4.41 6.08
N ASP A 104 16.17 3.34 5.51
CA ASP A 104 17.04 3.37 4.36
C ASP A 104 16.24 3.24 3.07
N PHE A 105 16.72 3.83 1.98
CA PHE A 105 16.01 3.94 0.71
C PHE A 105 16.72 3.18 -0.39
N GLN A 106 15.98 2.38 -1.14
CA GLN A 106 16.43 1.79 -2.39
C GLN A 106 15.39 2.04 -3.48
N LYS A 107 15.76 2.78 -4.53
CA LYS A 107 14.93 2.94 -5.72
C LYS A 107 14.92 1.61 -6.48
N GLY A 108 13.77 1.19 -7.01
CA GLY A 108 13.67 0.08 -7.94
C GLY A 108 14.39 0.35 -9.26
N ILE A 109 14.43 -0.65 -10.13
CA ILE A 109 15.21 -0.62 -11.37
C ILE A 109 14.31 -0.50 -12.61
N GLU A 110 14.86 0.06 -13.68
CA GLU A 110 14.24 0.04 -15.01
C GLU A 110 15.00 -0.97 -15.89
N VAL A 111 14.29 -2.01 -16.34
CA VAL A 111 14.88 -3.05 -17.18
C VAL A 111 14.66 -2.82 -18.68
N GLY A 112 13.74 -1.92 -19.03
CA GLY A 112 13.33 -1.64 -20.41
C GLY A 112 12.42 -2.72 -21.01
N SER A 113 11.64 -2.34 -22.02
CA SER A 113 10.67 -3.23 -22.67
C SER A 113 11.26 -4.49 -23.29
N PRO A 114 12.49 -4.49 -23.88
CA PRO A 114 13.09 -5.68 -24.44
C PRO A 114 13.38 -6.80 -23.42
N ALA A 115 13.47 -6.47 -22.13
CA ALA A 115 13.71 -7.45 -21.07
C ALA A 115 12.45 -8.17 -20.60
N TYR A 116 11.27 -7.76 -21.06
CA TYR A 116 10.01 -8.39 -20.65
C TYR A 116 9.81 -9.71 -21.36
N THR A 117 9.32 -10.69 -20.58
CA THR A 117 8.99 -12.04 -21.03
C THR A 117 7.49 -12.30 -20.81
N SER A 118 6.96 -13.35 -21.47
CA SER A 118 5.56 -13.77 -21.31
C SER A 118 5.33 -14.51 -19.97
N SER A 119 6.38 -15.04 -19.37
CA SER A 119 6.36 -15.77 -18.08
C SER A 119 7.70 -15.63 -17.38
N GLY A 120 7.76 -16.00 -16.11
CA GLY A 120 8.97 -15.91 -15.28
C GLY A 120 8.69 -15.20 -13.95
N LYS A 121 9.64 -14.41 -13.46
CA LYS A 121 9.51 -13.65 -12.22
C LYS A 121 8.80 -12.33 -12.45
N LEU A 122 7.95 -11.95 -11.50
CA LEU A 122 7.16 -10.72 -11.61
C LEU A 122 8.07 -9.47 -11.63
N PHE A 123 7.87 -8.61 -12.61
CA PHE A 123 8.40 -7.25 -12.58
C PHE A 123 7.36 -6.35 -11.93
N VAL A 124 7.52 -6.12 -10.62
CA VAL A 124 6.57 -5.41 -9.79
C VAL A 124 6.54 -3.93 -10.17
N ARG A 125 5.46 -3.50 -10.82
CA ARG A 125 5.23 -2.11 -11.21
C ARG A 125 4.29 -1.41 -10.24
N VAL A 126 4.17 -0.10 -10.34
CA VAL A 126 3.27 0.72 -9.51
C VAL A 126 1.84 0.18 -9.52
N SER A 127 1.35 -0.31 -10.67
CA SER A 127 0.01 -0.90 -10.80
C SER A 127 -0.21 -2.14 -9.92
N ASN A 128 0.86 -2.86 -9.62
CA ASN A 128 0.80 -4.08 -8.79
C ASN A 128 0.75 -3.76 -7.28
N VAL A 129 1.26 -2.59 -6.84
CA VAL A 129 1.33 -2.26 -5.41
C VAL A 129 -0.01 -1.69 -4.94
N LYS A 130 -0.59 -2.34 -3.94
CA LYS A 130 -1.78 -1.87 -3.20
C LYS A 130 -1.43 -1.76 -1.72
N LYS A 131 -2.22 -1.01 -0.95
CA LYS A 131 -2.04 -0.90 0.52
C LYS A 131 -2.11 -2.27 1.23
N THR A 132 -2.69 -3.26 0.57
CA THR A 132 -2.97 -4.59 1.11
C THR A 132 -2.11 -5.71 0.52
N GLY A 133 -1.18 -5.43 -0.38
CA GLY A 133 -0.34 -6.45 -1.01
C GLY A 133 0.15 -6.09 -2.39
N VAL A 134 0.96 -6.98 -2.95
CA VAL A 134 1.31 -6.98 -4.38
C VAL A 134 0.28 -7.84 -5.12
N VAL A 135 -0.46 -7.23 -6.04
CA VAL A 135 -1.51 -7.90 -6.81
C VAL A 135 -1.06 -8.17 -8.24
N THR A 136 -1.48 -9.29 -8.77
CA THR A 136 -1.23 -9.70 -10.16
C THR A 136 -2.49 -9.53 -11.02
N GLY A 137 -2.29 -9.36 -12.33
CA GLY A 137 -3.37 -9.16 -13.28
C GLY A 137 -2.93 -9.33 -14.74
N ASN A 138 -3.86 -9.21 -15.67
CA ASN A 138 -3.63 -9.48 -17.10
C ASN A 138 -2.58 -8.57 -17.76
N SER A 139 -2.24 -7.45 -17.15
CA SER A 139 -1.25 -6.50 -17.68
C SER A 139 0.15 -6.66 -17.08
N ASP A 140 0.38 -7.71 -16.30
CA ASP A 140 1.65 -7.94 -15.63
C ASP A 140 2.81 -8.10 -16.61
N LYS A 141 3.98 -7.74 -16.15
CA LYS A 141 5.24 -7.95 -16.85
C LYS A 141 6.11 -8.88 -16.05
N TYR A 142 6.80 -9.74 -16.77
CA TYR A 142 7.71 -10.73 -16.19
C TYR A 142 9.11 -10.51 -16.73
N ILE A 143 10.10 -11.04 -16.04
CA ILE A 143 11.50 -11.08 -16.45
C ILE A 143 12.02 -12.51 -16.34
N SER A 144 13.08 -12.82 -17.08
CA SER A 144 13.68 -14.15 -17.03
C SER A 144 14.29 -14.46 -15.66
N GLU A 145 14.36 -15.74 -15.31
CA GLU A 145 15.05 -16.22 -14.11
C GLU A 145 16.51 -15.74 -14.01
N THR A 146 17.21 -15.69 -15.14
CA THR A 146 18.60 -15.23 -15.21
C THR A 146 18.69 -13.75 -14.83
N LEU A 147 17.81 -12.90 -15.38
CA LEU A 147 17.78 -11.47 -15.06
C LEU A 147 17.35 -11.25 -13.61
N PHE A 148 16.37 -12.01 -13.11
CA PHE A 148 15.95 -11.96 -11.72
C PHE A 148 17.13 -12.23 -10.77
N LYS A 149 17.90 -13.30 -10.99
CA LYS A 149 19.08 -13.62 -10.16
C LYS A 149 20.11 -12.49 -10.17
N PHE A 150 20.33 -11.87 -11.35
CA PHE A 150 21.24 -10.74 -11.45
C PHE A 150 20.76 -9.49 -10.68
N LEU A 151 19.44 -9.31 -10.58
CA LEU A 151 18.79 -8.18 -9.95
C LEU A 151 18.18 -8.50 -8.58
N GLU A 152 18.56 -9.60 -7.94
CA GLU A 152 18.00 -10.10 -6.68
C GLU A 152 18.02 -9.05 -5.54
N SER A 153 18.99 -8.13 -5.55
CA SER A 153 19.06 -7.03 -4.59
C SER A 153 17.84 -6.10 -4.62
N TYR A 154 17.08 -6.08 -5.73
CA TYR A 154 15.84 -5.32 -5.89
C TYR A 154 14.58 -6.11 -5.50
N GLN A 155 14.72 -7.37 -5.08
CA GLN A 155 13.62 -8.12 -4.50
C GLN A 155 13.26 -7.56 -3.13
N PRO A 156 11.98 -7.26 -2.85
CA PRO A 156 11.55 -6.85 -1.53
C PRO A 156 11.56 -8.04 -0.57
N LYS A 157 11.99 -7.79 0.66
CA LYS A 157 12.00 -8.78 1.75
C LYS A 157 10.85 -8.51 2.70
N ILE A 158 10.42 -9.55 3.42
CA ILE A 158 9.44 -9.39 4.51
C ILE A 158 9.99 -8.37 5.52
N GLY A 159 9.14 -7.41 5.89
CA GLY A 159 9.51 -6.27 6.73
C GLY A 159 9.91 -5.00 5.98
N ASP A 160 10.25 -5.08 4.67
CA ASP A 160 10.42 -3.89 3.85
C ASP A 160 9.06 -3.19 3.61
N ILE A 161 9.12 -1.90 3.33
CA ILE A 161 7.96 -1.11 2.90
C ILE A 161 8.13 -0.73 1.42
N LEU A 162 7.14 -1.03 0.60
CA LEU A 162 7.06 -0.56 -0.79
C LEU A 162 6.27 0.74 -0.84
N LEU A 163 6.86 1.79 -1.40
CA LEU A 163 6.25 3.10 -1.55
C LEU A 163 6.24 3.51 -3.02
N THR A 164 5.07 3.72 -3.59
CA THR A 164 4.95 4.17 -4.98
C THR A 164 5.29 5.64 -5.11
N LYS A 165 6.12 5.99 -6.11
CA LYS A 165 6.60 7.37 -6.33
C LYS A 165 6.30 7.95 -7.70
N ASP A 166 5.82 7.15 -8.64
CA ASP A 166 5.47 7.59 -10.00
C ASP A 166 4.04 7.14 -10.37
N GLY A 167 3.32 7.94 -11.12
CA GLY A 167 1.93 7.67 -11.52
C GLY A 167 0.96 7.71 -10.34
N THR A 168 0.57 6.56 -9.79
CA THR A 168 -0.18 6.50 -8.51
C THR A 168 0.82 6.60 -7.35
N VAL A 169 1.00 7.80 -6.84
CA VAL A 169 2.01 8.13 -5.82
C VAL A 169 1.47 7.91 -4.41
N GLY A 170 2.33 7.55 -3.47
CA GLY A 170 2.03 7.51 -2.04
C GLY A 170 1.32 6.25 -1.57
N VAL A 171 1.14 5.22 -2.41
CA VAL A 171 0.67 3.92 -1.94
C VAL A 171 1.81 3.24 -1.17
N CYS A 172 1.53 2.90 0.08
CA CYS A 172 2.48 2.29 1.00
C CYS A 172 2.02 0.89 1.39
N TYR A 173 2.87 -0.12 1.17
CA TYR A 173 2.62 -1.51 1.54
C TYR A 173 3.77 -2.05 2.37
N LEU A 174 3.49 -2.52 3.57
CA LEU A 174 4.44 -3.29 4.38
C LEU A 174 4.42 -4.75 3.93
N VAL A 175 5.54 -5.20 3.39
CA VAL A 175 5.73 -6.56 2.86
C VAL A 175 5.62 -7.57 4.00
N ASP A 176 4.61 -8.41 3.97
CA ASP A 176 4.29 -9.44 4.98
C ASP A 176 4.28 -10.86 4.41
N GLU A 177 4.52 -10.98 3.12
CA GLU A 177 4.66 -12.25 2.40
C GLU A 177 5.79 -12.18 1.37
N THR A 178 6.25 -13.34 0.90
CA THR A 178 7.30 -13.41 -0.11
C THR A 178 6.81 -12.83 -1.44
N VAL A 179 7.49 -11.81 -1.93
CA VAL A 179 7.29 -11.26 -3.28
C VAL A 179 8.27 -11.91 -4.24
N ASP A 180 7.78 -12.79 -5.11
CA ASP A 180 8.61 -13.48 -6.11
C ASP A 180 8.82 -12.60 -7.36
N GLY A 181 9.54 -11.52 -7.18
CA GLY A 181 9.77 -10.52 -8.23
C GLY A 181 10.67 -9.38 -7.78
N ILE A 182 11.01 -8.49 -8.69
CA ILE A 182 11.80 -7.28 -8.44
C ILE A 182 10.97 -6.03 -8.67
N ILE A 183 11.28 -4.94 -7.96
CA ILE A 183 10.54 -3.68 -8.04
C ILE A 183 11.05 -2.79 -9.18
N SER A 184 10.11 -2.18 -9.91
CA SER A 184 10.39 -1.19 -10.95
C SER A 184 10.81 0.16 -10.39
N GLY A 185 11.44 0.99 -11.20
CA GLY A 185 11.92 2.32 -10.83
C GLY A 185 10.85 3.30 -10.34
N GLY A 186 9.57 3.03 -10.56
CA GLY A 186 8.44 3.77 -10.01
C GLY A 186 8.14 3.47 -8.54
N ILE A 187 8.87 2.54 -7.93
CA ILE A 187 8.70 2.13 -6.53
C ILE A 187 9.99 2.41 -5.75
N MET A 188 9.84 2.84 -4.51
CA MET A 188 10.91 2.96 -3.53
C MET A 188 10.74 1.85 -2.49
N LYS A 189 11.79 1.07 -2.24
CA LYS A 189 11.88 0.14 -1.13
C LYS A 189 12.46 0.88 0.08
N LEU A 190 11.78 0.78 1.20
CA LEU A 190 12.18 1.38 2.46
C LEU A 190 12.49 0.24 3.44
N SER A 191 13.71 0.19 3.93
CA SER A 191 14.11 -0.79 4.94
C SER A 191 14.27 -0.09 6.28
N LYS A 192 13.74 -0.68 7.34
CA LYS A 192 13.70 -0.09 8.67
C LYS A 192 15.12 0.19 9.19
N LYS A 193 15.32 1.37 9.78
CA LYS A 193 16.58 1.83 10.39
C LYS A 193 16.39 2.19 11.86
N ASP A 194 15.31 2.84 12.22
CA ASP A 194 14.96 3.18 13.61
C ASP A 194 14.08 2.07 14.20
N GLU A 195 14.66 1.22 15.05
CA GLU A 195 13.97 0.09 15.68
C GLU A 195 12.88 0.53 16.67
N SER A 196 12.89 1.77 17.11
CA SER A 196 11.86 2.30 18.02
C SER A 196 10.51 2.53 17.34
N ILE A 197 10.48 2.55 16.00
CA ILE A 197 9.25 2.79 15.22
C ILE A 197 8.78 1.47 14.61
N PRO A 198 7.61 0.92 15.00
CA PRO A 198 7.07 -0.27 14.38
C PRO A 198 6.78 -0.06 12.88
N SER A 199 7.09 -1.06 12.05
CA SER A 199 6.87 -0.97 10.59
C SER A 199 5.39 -0.85 10.23
N GLU A 200 4.51 -1.49 11.00
CA GLU A 200 3.04 -1.41 10.87
C GLU A 200 2.54 0.00 11.12
N TYR A 201 3.06 0.64 12.18
CA TYR A 201 2.75 2.03 12.48
C TYR A 201 3.23 2.95 11.35
N LEU A 202 4.46 2.77 10.88
CA LEU A 202 5.04 3.57 9.81
C LEU A 202 4.22 3.46 8.51
N ALA A 203 3.84 2.24 8.11
CA ALA A 203 3.00 2.02 6.93
C ALA A 203 1.60 2.63 7.10
N LEU A 204 1.00 2.52 8.30
CA LEU A 204 -0.30 3.13 8.61
C LEU A 204 -0.23 4.66 8.51
N VAL A 205 0.81 5.28 9.09
CA VAL A 205 1.00 6.74 9.06
C VAL A 205 1.24 7.25 7.64
N ILE A 206 2.08 6.59 6.84
CA ILE A 206 2.32 6.99 5.45
C ILE A 206 1.03 6.93 4.63
N ASN A 207 0.16 5.94 4.88
CA ASN A 207 -1.14 5.82 4.21
C ASN A 207 -2.22 6.75 4.78
N SER A 208 -1.96 7.46 5.88
CA SER A 208 -2.93 8.33 6.55
C SER A 208 -3.04 9.72 5.88
N PRO A 209 -4.13 10.47 6.11
CA PRO A 209 -4.31 11.79 5.52
C PRO A 209 -3.14 12.75 5.79
N ILE A 210 -2.52 12.70 6.98
CA ILE A 210 -1.42 13.62 7.34
C ILE A 210 -0.19 13.49 6.42
N CYS A 211 0.11 12.28 5.96
CA CYS A 211 1.19 12.05 5.00
C CYS A 211 0.70 12.24 3.56
N GLN A 212 -0.51 11.76 3.23
CA GLN A 212 -1.05 11.90 1.86
C GLN A 212 -1.15 13.36 1.42
N PHE A 213 -1.56 14.26 2.30
CA PHE A 213 -1.57 15.69 1.98
C PHE A 213 -0.16 16.28 1.73
N GLN A 214 0.87 15.84 2.47
CA GLN A 214 2.24 16.26 2.20
C GLN A 214 2.67 15.77 0.81
N ILE A 215 2.31 14.52 0.47
CA ILE A 215 2.60 13.90 -0.82
C ILE A 215 1.88 14.67 -1.94
N ASP A 216 0.59 14.94 -1.80
CA ASP A 216 -0.22 15.67 -2.77
C ASP A 216 0.36 17.07 -3.04
N ARG A 217 0.78 17.79 -1.98
CA ARG A 217 1.42 19.08 -2.12
C ARG A 217 2.74 19.01 -2.89
N ASP A 218 3.57 18.01 -2.56
CA ASP A 218 4.91 17.90 -3.12
C ASP A 218 4.90 17.37 -4.57
N CYS A 219 3.85 16.63 -4.94
CA CYS A 219 3.69 15.98 -6.25
C CYS A 219 2.86 16.78 -7.25
N SER A 220 2.43 18.01 -6.93
CA SER A 220 1.56 18.80 -7.81
C SER A 220 2.21 19.12 -9.16
N GLY A 221 1.39 19.24 -10.20
CA GLY A 221 1.70 19.99 -11.43
C GLY A 221 2.19 19.24 -12.65
N ALA A 222 2.00 17.91 -12.83
CA ALA A 222 2.42 17.22 -14.05
C ALA A 222 1.39 16.22 -14.59
N LEU A 223 1.46 15.95 -15.92
CA LEU A 223 0.66 14.92 -16.61
C LEU A 223 0.97 13.51 -16.07
N ILE A 224 2.22 13.29 -15.66
CA ILE A 224 2.66 12.11 -14.92
C ILE A 224 3.23 12.62 -13.60
N VAL A 225 2.57 12.28 -12.51
CA VAL A 225 2.99 12.69 -11.17
C VAL A 225 4.26 11.95 -10.79
N HIS A 226 5.29 12.71 -10.42
CA HIS A 226 6.56 12.20 -9.92
C HIS A 226 6.85 12.76 -8.54
N TRP A 227 7.09 11.89 -7.58
CA TRP A 227 7.54 12.29 -6.26
C TRP A 227 9.06 12.12 -6.16
N LYS A 228 9.77 13.22 -5.99
CA LYS A 228 11.24 13.24 -6.03
C LYS A 228 11.82 12.56 -4.79
N PRO A 229 12.91 11.78 -4.91
CA PRO A 229 13.54 11.12 -3.76
C PRO A 229 13.88 12.06 -2.59
N LYS A 230 14.28 13.29 -2.87
CA LYS A 230 14.55 14.30 -1.83
C LYS A 230 13.31 14.66 -1.00
N ASP A 231 12.14 14.74 -1.66
CA ASP A 231 10.88 15.10 -1.04
C ASP A 231 10.33 13.88 -0.26
N ILE A 232 10.50 12.65 -0.78
CA ILE A 232 10.24 11.40 -0.05
C ILE A 232 11.06 11.35 1.24
N ALA A 233 12.35 11.64 1.15
CA ALA A 233 13.25 11.61 2.32
C ALA A 233 12.91 12.70 3.36
N ALA A 234 12.28 13.78 2.94
CA ALA A 234 11.85 14.90 3.80
C ALA A 234 10.45 14.73 4.39
N LEU A 235 9.66 13.72 3.94
CA LEU A 235 8.31 13.46 4.45
C LEU A 235 8.32 13.40 5.98
N LYS A 236 7.55 14.26 6.62
CA LYS A 236 7.45 14.29 8.09
C LYS A 236 6.50 13.23 8.58
N ILE A 237 7.02 12.35 9.40
CA ILE A 237 6.28 11.25 10.03
C ILE A 237 5.98 11.64 11.48
N PRO A 238 4.71 11.80 11.86
CA PRO A 238 4.31 11.95 13.27
C PRO A 238 4.84 10.81 14.13
N ILE A 239 5.32 11.12 15.33
CA ILE A 239 5.81 10.14 16.30
C ILE A 239 4.94 10.24 17.54
N LEU A 240 4.09 9.25 17.74
CA LEU A 240 3.25 9.13 18.93
C LEU A 240 4.04 8.53 20.10
N LYS A 241 3.43 8.49 21.26
CA LYS A 241 3.96 7.74 22.42
C LYS A 241 4.08 6.26 22.06
N GLN A 242 5.07 5.58 22.65
CA GLN A 242 5.40 4.20 22.33
C GLN A 242 4.21 3.23 22.53
N ASP A 243 3.46 3.42 23.61
CA ASP A 243 2.25 2.63 23.89
C ASP A 243 1.18 2.77 22.78
N LYS A 244 1.01 3.98 22.26
CA LYS A 244 0.06 4.25 21.17
C LYS A 244 0.52 3.69 19.84
N MET A 245 1.81 3.80 19.53
CA MET A 245 2.37 3.16 18.31
C MET A 245 2.23 1.64 18.39
N ALA A 246 2.43 1.04 19.56
CA ALA A 246 2.24 -0.40 19.78
C ALA A 246 0.78 -0.83 19.62
N GLU A 247 -0.18 -0.08 20.22
CA GLU A 247 -1.62 -0.33 20.07
C GLU A 247 -2.06 -0.31 18.60
N LEU A 248 -1.62 0.71 17.85
CA LEU A 248 -1.95 0.85 16.43
C LEU A 248 -1.33 -0.26 15.58
N SER A 249 -0.08 -0.63 15.87
CA SER A 249 0.61 -1.72 15.20
C SER A 249 -0.07 -3.06 15.43
N ASP A 250 -0.55 -3.32 16.65
CA ASP A 250 -1.28 -4.54 16.97
C ASP A 250 -2.60 -4.63 16.18
N LEU A 251 -3.37 -3.54 16.10
CA LEU A 251 -4.59 -3.50 15.28
C LEU A 251 -4.31 -3.78 13.79
N VAL A 252 -3.21 -3.22 13.24
CA VAL A 252 -2.81 -3.48 11.85
C VAL A 252 -2.40 -4.94 11.67
N ASN A 253 -1.65 -5.51 12.62
CA ASN A 253 -1.25 -6.92 12.58
C ASN A 253 -2.44 -7.87 12.67
N GLN A 254 -3.38 -7.63 13.58
CA GLN A 254 -4.62 -8.40 13.68
C GLN A 254 -5.43 -8.33 12.37
N SER A 255 -5.49 -7.14 11.74
CA SER A 255 -6.12 -6.96 10.43
C SER A 255 -5.48 -7.83 9.36
N LYS A 256 -4.13 -7.89 9.29
CA LYS A 256 -3.39 -8.72 8.34
C LYS A 256 -3.61 -10.21 8.59
N ILE A 257 -3.58 -10.64 9.85
CA ILE A 257 -3.86 -12.04 10.22
C ILE A 257 -5.26 -12.45 9.75
N ALA A 258 -6.28 -11.65 10.06
CA ALA A 258 -7.66 -11.94 9.65
C ALA A 258 -7.80 -11.98 8.11
N LYS A 259 -7.09 -11.11 7.36
CA LYS A 259 -7.06 -11.16 5.90
C LYS A 259 -6.46 -12.48 5.41
N LYS A 260 -5.30 -12.86 5.92
CA LYS A 260 -4.60 -14.11 5.54
C LYS A 260 -5.44 -15.36 5.84
N GLU A 261 -6.12 -15.39 6.99
CA GLU A 261 -7.05 -16.47 7.32
C GLU A 261 -8.21 -16.55 6.33
N SER A 262 -8.76 -15.41 5.90
CA SER A 262 -9.80 -15.37 4.87
C SER A 262 -9.31 -15.94 3.54
N GLU A 263 -8.12 -15.55 3.09
CA GLU A 263 -7.51 -16.04 1.85
C GLU A 263 -7.27 -17.55 1.91
N GLN A 264 -6.74 -18.06 3.03
CA GLN A 264 -6.54 -19.52 3.24
C GLN A 264 -7.85 -20.30 3.21
N LEU A 265 -8.92 -19.76 3.80
CA LEU A 265 -10.24 -20.41 3.76
C LEU A 265 -10.80 -20.45 2.34
N LEU A 266 -10.67 -19.36 1.57
CA LEU A 266 -11.12 -19.34 0.17
C LEU A 266 -10.33 -20.31 -0.71
N ASP A 267 -9.01 -20.37 -0.53
CA ASP A 267 -8.15 -21.32 -1.26
C ASP A 267 -8.47 -22.77 -0.89
N ARG A 268 -8.81 -23.03 0.38
CA ARG A 268 -9.29 -24.35 0.82
C ARG A 268 -10.61 -24.71 0.14
N ALA A 269 -11.60 -23.80 0.16
CA ALA A 269 -12.88 -24.04 -0.48
C ALA A 269 -12.74 -24.31 -1.98
N LYS A 270 -11.88 -23.54 -2.66
CA LYS A 270 -11.57 -23.71 -4.08
C LYS A 270 -10.99 -25.10 -4.35
N ARG A 271 -9.94 -25.51 -3.63
CA ARG A 271 -9.31 -26.83 -3.79
C ARG A 271 -10.28 -27.97 -3.55
N MET A 272 -11.10 -27.89 -2.51
CA MET A 272 -12.11 -28.91 -2.23
C MET A 272 -13.09 -29.10 -3.40
N VAL A 273 -13.50 -28.00 -4.06
CA VAL A 273 -14.39 -28.08 -5.23
C VAL A 273 -13.66 -28.63 -6.45
N GLU A 274 -12.40 -28.21 -6.70
CA GLU A 274 -11.59 -28.72 -7.81
C GLU A 274 -11.32 -30.23 -7.67
N GLU A 275 -10.91 -30.69 -6.49
CA GLU A 275 -10.71 -32.12 -6.19
C GLU A 275 -11.98 -32.97 -6.40
N LEU A 276 -13.15 -32.41 -6.04
CA LEU A 276 -14.42 -33.10 -6.27
C LEU A 276 -14.71 -33.23 -7.77
N ILE A 277 -14.48 -32.17 -8.56
CA ILE A 277 -14.75 -32.16 -9.99
C ILE A 277 -13.76 -33.10 -10.72
N GLU A 278 -12.48 -33.06 -10.38
CA GLU A 278 -11.45 -33.92 -10.98
C GLU A 278 -11.59 -35.40 -10.56
N GLY A 279 -12.07 -35.69 -9.35
CA GLY A 279 -12.31 -37.03 -8.87
C GLY A 279 -13.64 -37.62 -9.33
N ALA A 280 -14.51 -36.82 -9.96
CA ALA A 280 -15.80 -37.27 -10.51
C ALA A 280 -15.72 -37.65 -12.01
N VAL A 281 -14.53 -37.57 -12.61
CA VAL A 281 -14.20 -38.01 -13.95
C VAL A 281 -13.46 -39.34 -13.86
#